data_4398b2fb8f63c7d729f1b0643f395e34
#
_entry.id   4398b2fb8f63c7d729f1b0643f395e34
#
_cell.length_a   1.000
_cell.length_b   1.000
_cell.length_c   1.000
_cell.angle_alpha   90.00
_cell.angle_beta   90.00
_cell.angle_gamma   90.00
#
_symmetry.space_group_name_H-M   'P 1'
#
loop_
_entity.id
_entity.type
_entity.pdbx_description
1 polymer ?
#
loop_
_entity_poly.entity_id
_entity_poly.type
_entity_poly.pdbx_seq_one_letter_code
_entity_poly.pdbx_strand_id
1 'polypeptide(L)'
;MDDNFTLQFSYKGISFQVYVILFGKNSNKQFTDSRSLTRLPFCIPTVCNYPFFAAVLGILETHNCAKEWLISNYLLPWCHKEPCVVPYWVDFRFGEEEKISEWCPLLNIDILSRDFIKKEYGSPIDAFKHFISQNRYAYISYNAYYVDDFWSKGEHRYPYKHQCLVLGYDDKQGHMLIADFFNGIYKTTKISYENFILAYDTYNQTNNIPQKNLTDEANDQSKTEYLNNLETLELEYGHEIKLLSLNQNSPKIDYMLMYGLTQDFINGTDTTIYTEYSINMQDKLSFGFEFFIEIRKYLQKCMAEKTHINLKPFYIIQKFNHVMKIRAEILQINNQHFLAEMDEALKYSSTILYTLMKYNIKKNDIQMKILEKYDSLTTLEFSIVKELSNILEACYLQNPSL
;
A
#
# COMPACT_ATOMS: atom_id res chain seq x y z
N MET A 1 -26.45 -14.25 -1.85
CA MET A 1 -26.47 -13.63 -3.18
C MET A 1 -25.17 -12.90 -3.31
N ASP A 2 -24.27 -13.45 -4.11
CA ASP A 2 -22.91 -12.91 -4.27
C ASP A 2 -22.97 -11.87 -5.40
N ASP A 3 -23.04 -10.60 -5.04
CA ASP A 3 -23.03 -9.50 -6.01
C ASP A 3 -21.60 -9.09 -6.34
N ASN A 4 -20.85 -10.00 -6.94
CA ASN A 4 -19.57 -9.71 -7.56
C ASN A 4 -19.82 -9.39 -9.03
N PHE A 5 -19.71 -8.14 -9.42
CA PHE A 5 -19.79 -7.75 -10.84
C PHE A 5 -18.38 -7.71 -11.43
N THR A 6 -18.19 -8.51 -12.47
CA THR A 6 -16.99 -8.44 -13.31
C THR A 6 -17.30 -7.59 -14.52
N LEU A 7 -16.63 -6.45 -14.67
CA LEU A 7 -16.69 -5.66 -15.90
C LEU A 7 -15.56 -6.10 -16.82
N GLN A 8 -15.92 -6.62 -17.98
CA GLN A 8 -14.96 -7.02 -19.00
C GLN A 8 -14.91 -5.98 -20.10
N PHE A 9 -13.75 -5.42 -20.34
CA PHE A 9 -13.51 -4.44 -21.41
C PHE A 9 -12.48 -5.01 -22.39
N SER A 10 -12.72 -4.83 -23.67
CA SER A 10 -11.77 -5.17 -24.72
C SER A 10 -11.42 -3.92 -25.53
N TYR A 11 -10.14 -3.62 -25.66
CA TYR A 11 -9.65 -2.54 -26.51
C TYR A 11 -8.41 -3.01 -27.26
N LYS A 12 -8.41 -2.93 -28.58
CA LYS A 12 -7.33 -3.36 -29.50
C LYS A 12 -6.80 -4.78 -29.22
N GLY A 13 -7.70 -5.73 -28.92
CA GLY A 13 -7.33 -7.13 -28.68
C GLY A 13 -6.81 -7.44 -27.27
N ILE A 14 -6.74 -6.44 -26.38
CA ILE A 14 -6.36 -6.61 -24.97
C ILE A 14 -7.64 -6.61 -24.14
N SER A 15 -7.89 -7.70 -23.42
CA SER A 15 -9.03 -7.81 -22.50
C SER A 15 -8.62 -7.41 -21.10
N PHE A 16 -9.34 -6.45 -20.52
CA PHE A 16 -9.19 -6.03 -19.14
C PHE A 16 -10.38 -6.56 -18.33
N GLN A 17 -10.10 -7.22 -17.20
CA GLN A 17 -11.10 -7.57 -16.21
C GLN A 17 -10.96 -6.65 -15.00
N VAL A 18 -11.97 -5.84 -14.74
CA VAL A 18 -12.04 -5.04 -13.51
C VAL A 18 -13.00 -5.73 -12.56
N TYR A 19 -12.48 -6.23 -11.46
CA TYR A 19 -13.31 -6.79 -10.38
C TYR A 19 -13.79 -5.65 -9.50
N VAL A 20 -15.09 -5.36 -9.55
CA VAL A 20 -15.74 -4.49 -8.58
C VAL A 20 -16.11 -5.34 -7.39
N ILE A 21 -15.27 -5.32 -6.34
CA ILE A 21 -15.59 -5.97 -5.06
C ILE A 21 -16.53 -5.01 -4.32
N LEU A 22 -17.82 -5.26 -4.38
CA LEU A 22 -18.77 -4.67 -3.45
C LEU A 22 -18.60 -5.41 -2.11
N PHE A 23 -18.19 -4.70 -1.08
CA PHE A 23 -18.00 -5.25 0.26
C PHE A 23 -19.35 -5.75 0.83
N GLY A 24 -19.68 -6.99 0.53
CA GLY A 24 -20.67 -7.76 1.28
C GLY A 24 -20.03 -8.32 2.53
N LYS A 25 -20.79 -8.32 3.62
CA LYS A 25 -20.43 -8.84 4.94
C LYS A 25 -19.53 -10.06 4.89
N ASN A 26 -18.40 -9.99 5.61
CA ASN A 26 -17.47 -11.09 5.88
C ASN A 26 -18.24 -12.40 6.15
N SER A 27 -18.30 -13.26 5.16
CA SER A 27 -18.50 -14.67 5.41
C SER A 27 -17.12 -15.28 5.62
N ASN A 28 -16.75 -15.53 6.89
CA ASN A 28 -15.69 -16.44 7.27
C ASN A 28 -16.03 -17.85 6.73
N LYS A 29 -15.89 -18.06 5.44
CA LYS A 29 -15.75 -19.41 4.90
C LYS A 29 -14.32 -19.85 5.14
N GLN A 30 -14.09 -20.49 6.26
CA GLN A 30 -12.98 -21.43 6.41
C GLN A 30 -13.04 -22.40 5.22
N PHE A 31 -12.07 -22.26 4.32
CA PHE A 31 -11.79 -23.31 3.35
C PHE A 31 -11.21 -24.50 4.11
N THR A 32 -12.09 -25.38 4.58
CA THR A 32 -11.73 -26.72 5.00
C THR A 32 -11.66 -27.57 3.74
N ASP A 33 -10.49 -27.59 3.10
CA ASP A 33 -10.16 -28.72 2.25
C ASP A 33 -8.65 -28.99 2.21
N SER A 34 -8.35 -30.25 2.49
CA SER A 34 -7.12 -31.02 2.39
C SER A 34 -5.95 -30.67 3.34
N ARG A 35 -5.56 -31.68 4.09
CA ARG A 35 -4.44 -31.77 5.06
C ARG A 35 -3.02 -31.57 4.46
N SER A 36 -2.89 -30.99 3.28
CA SER A 36 -1.61 -30.75 2.61
C SER A 36 -1.22 -29.27 2.53
N LEU A 37 -2.19 -28.35 2.69
CA LEU A 37 -1.98 -26.91 2.62
C LEU A 37 -1.80 -26.34 4.02
N THR A 38 -0.61 -25.82 4.30
CA THR A 38 -0.32 -25.02 5.50
C THR A 38 -0.30 -23.55 5.11
N ARG A 39 -1.16 -22.74 5.74
CA ARG A 39 -1.26 -21.31 5.47
C ARG A 39 -1.50 -20.56 6.76
N LEU A 40 -0.72 -19.50 6.97
CA LEU A 40 -0.95 -18.55 8.06
C LEU A 40 -2.15 -17.65 7.76
N PRO A 41 -2.84 -17.14 8.81
CA PRO A 41 -3.94 -16.19 8.65
C PRO A 41 -3.51 -14.95 7.86
N PHE A 42 -4.22 -14.65 6.78
CA PHE A 42 -3.92 -13.51 5.93
C PHE A 42 -5.17 -13.07 5.16
N CYS A 43 -5.39 -11.77 5.05
CA CYS A 43 -6.44 -11.19 4.21
C CYS A 43 -5.85 -10.15 3.24
N ILE A 44 -6.59 -9.82 2.19
CA ILE A 44 -6.26 -8.67 1.35
C ILE A 44 -6.62 -7.43 2.16
N PRO A 45 -5.64 -6.55 2.47
CA PRO A 45 -5.87 -5.46 3.41
C PRO A 45 -6.73 -4.33 2.81
N THR A 46 -7.30 -3.55 3.70
CA THR A 46 -8.11 -2.36 3.36
C THR A 46 -7.31 -1.35 2.53
N VAL A 47 -6.02 -1.20 2.84
CA VAL A 47 -5.09 -0.32 2.11
C VAL A 47 -3.97 -1.16 1.49
N CYS A 48 -3.84 -1.10 0.16
CA CYS A 48 -2.83 -1.82 -0.62
C CYS A 48 -2.12 -0.84 -1.54
N ASN A 49 -1.12 -0.12 -1.06
CA ASN A 49 -0.45 0.93 -1.80
C ASN A 49 1.07 0.71 -1.96
N TYR A 50 1.67 -0.04 -1.06
CA TYR A 50 3.07 -0.41 -1.06
C TYR A 50 3.25 -1.86 -0.58
N PRO A 51 4.13 -2.68 -1.18
CA PRO A 51 4.21 -4.11 -0.90
C PRO A 51 4.40 -4.46 0.58
N PHE A 52 5.31 -3.77 1.26
CA PHE A 52 5.58 -4.03 2.67
C PHE A 52 4.38 -3.69 3.56
N PHE A 53 3.79 -2.51 3.40
CA PHE A 53 2.63 -2.11 4.20
C PHE A 53 1.40 -2.96 3.88
N ALA A 54 1.21 -3.37 2.62
CA ALA A 54 0.15 -4.31 2.27
C ALA A 54 0.36 -5.68 2.92
N ALA A 55 1.61 -6.17 3.01
CA ALA A 55 1.94 -7.40 3.72
C ALA A 55 1.64 -7.28 5.22
N VAL A 56 2.11 -6.21 5.85
CA VAL A 56 1.89 -5.91 7.28
C VAL A 56 0.40 -5.83 7.57
N LEU A 57 -0.34 -5.01 6.84
CA LEU A 57 -1.79 -4.86 7.05
C LEU A 57 -2.56 -6.15 6.78
N GLY A 58 -2.15 -6.92 5.77
CA GLY A 58 -2.77 -8.21 5.47
C GLY A 58 -2.61 -9.25 6.59
N ILE A 59 -1.54 -9.13 7.38
CA ILE A 59 -1.36 -9.89 8.63
C ILE A 59 -2.20 -9.29 9.74
N LEU A 60 -2.10 -7.98 9.97
CA LEU A 60 -2.75 -7.27 11.08
C LEU A 60 -4.27 -7.34 11.01
N GLU A 61 -4.87 -7.14 9.85
CA GLU A 61 -6.34 -7.12 9.69
C GLU A 61 -7.00 -8.48 9.94
N THR A 62 -6.21 -9.55 10.12
CA THR A 62 -6.70 -10.83 10.66
C THR A 62 -6.87 -10.79 12.17
N HIS A 63 -6.37 -9.75 12.85
CA HIS A 63 -6.39 -9.58 14.29
C HIS A 63 -7.44 -8.56 14.73
N ASN A 64 -8.18 -8.84 15.80
CA ASN A 64 -9.33 -8.00 16.21
C ASN A 64 -8.96 -6.55 16.56
N CYS A 65 -7.78 -6.31 17.12
CA CYS A 65 -7.33 -4.96 17.53
C CYS A 65 -6.55 -4.19 16.45
N ALA A 66 -6.43 -4.74 15.25
CA ALA A 66 -5.73 -4.04 14.16
C ALA A 66 -6.45 -2.78 13.70
N LYS A 67 -7.78 -2.75 13.84
CA LYS A 67 -8.59 -1.60 13.45
C LYS A 67 -8.27 -0.36 14.27
N GLU A 68 -8.10 -0.51 15.59
CA GLU A 68 -7.73 0.57 16.50
C GLU A 68 -6.36 1.16 16.13
N TRP A 69 -5.40 0.29 15.81
CA TRP A 69 -4.10 0.73 15.33
C TRP A 69 -4.21 1.41 13.95
N LEU A 70 -4.96 0.83 13.03
CA LEU A 70 -5.17 1.39 11.69
C LEU A 70 -5.73 2.81 11.77
N ILE A 71 -6.82 3.02 12.53
CA ILE A 71 -7.45 4.34 12.61
C ILE A 71 -6.58 5.38 13.33
N SER A 72 -5.69 4.94 14.22
CA SER A 72 -4.76 5.85 14.90
C SER A 72 -3.63 6.32 14.00
N ASN A 73 -3.25 5.54 12.97
CA ASN A 73 -2.06 5.79 12.17
C ASN A 73 -2.35 6.28 10.74
N TYR A 74 -3.43 5.83 10.07
CA TYR A 74 -3.72 6.16 8.67
C TYR A 74 -4.47 7.50 8.55
N LEU A 75 -3.80 8.61 8.84
CA LEU A 75 -4.42 9.93 8.85
C LEU A 75 -3.64 10.99 8.05
N LEU A 76 -2.34 10.85 7.89
CA LEU A 76 -1.50 11.86 7.24
C LEU A 76 -0.99 11.36 5.88
N PRO A 77 -1.66 11.68 4.75
CA PRO A 77 -1.14 11.39 3.42
C PRO A 77 -0.01 12.35 3.09
N TRP A 78 0.96 11.88 2.29
CA TRP A 78 2.08 12.68 1.82
C TRP A 78 2.47 12.37 0.38
N CYS A 79 3.16 13.31 -0.25
CA CYS A 79 3.80 13.13 -1.56
C CYS A 79 5.04 14.02 -1.70
N HIS A 80 5.82 13.81 -2.75
CA HIS A 80 6.84 14.77 -3.16
C HIS A 80 6.21 16.08 -3.66
N LYS A 81 6.82 17.23 -3.36
CA LYS A 81 6.39 18.58 -3.82
C LYS A 81 6.36 18.73 -5.33
N GLU A 82 7.02 17.85 -6.06
CA GLU A 82 6.97 17.76 -7.52
C GLU A 82 6.45 16.40 -7.95
N PRO A 83 5.18 16.04 -7.67
CA PRO A 83 4.63 14.72 -8.00
C PRO A 83 4.65 14.44 -9.51
N CYS A 84 4.83 15.48 -10.35
CA CYS A 84 5.01 15.35 -11.79
C CYS A 84 6.32 14.67 -12.17
N VAL A 85 7.34 14.74 -11.32
CA VAL A 85 8.67 14.15 -11.57
C VAL A 85 8.71 12.71 -11.09
N VAL A 86 8.07 12.42 -9.95
CA VAL A 86 8.07 11.08 -9.35
C VAL A 86 6.68 10.74 -8.79
N PRO A 87 5.68 10.45 -9.65
CA PRO A 87 4.30 10.22 -9.23
C PRO A 87 4.11 8.94 -8.41
N TYR A 88 5.18 8.18 -8.17
CA TYR A 88 5.15 6.92 -7.39
C TYR A 88 5.23 7.14 -5.88
N TRP A 89 5.75 8.29 -5.44
CA TRP A 89 6.02 8.60 -4.04
C TRP A 89 4.82 9.30 -3.40
N VAL A 90 3.80 8.52 -3.20
CA VAL A 90 2.56 8.92 -2.55
C VAL A 90 2.17 7.82 -1.59
N ASP A 91 2.05 8.14 -0.32
CA ASP A 91 1.65 7.17 0.70
C ASP A 91 1.01 7.84 1.91
N PHE A 92 0.64 7.02 2.89
CA PHE A 92 0.38 7.45 4.24
C PHE A 92 1.69 7.54 5.02
N ARG A 93 1.68 8.42 5.99
CA ARG A 93 2.79 8.56 6.89
C ARG A 93 2.88 7.37 7.83
N PHE A 94 4.03 6.70 7.81
CA PHE A 94 4.42 5.62 8.71
C PHE A 94 5.88 5.79 9.12
N GLY A 95 6.34 4.99 10.06
CA GLY A 95 7.75 4.84 10.37
C GLY A 95 8.50 4.07 9.28
N GLU A 96 9.79 3.90 9.48
CA GLU A 96 10.64 3.08 8.60
C GLU A 96 10.28 1.60 8.71
N GLU A 97 10.46 0.86 7.60
CA GLU A 97 10.22 -0.58 7.57
C GLU A 97 11.06 -1.34 8.60
N GLU A 98 12.32 -0.93 8.77
CA GLU A 98 13.26 -1.55 9.68
C GLU A 98 12.88 -1.37 11.15
N LYS A 99 12.15 -0.30 11.45
CA LYS A 99 11.71 0.07 12.79
C LYS A 99 10.24 -0.22 13.06
N ILE A 100 9.64 -1.14 12.28
CA ILE A 100 8.21 -1.41 12.40
C ILE A 100 7.80 -1.82 13.83
N SER A 101 8.64 -2.53 14.57
CA SER A 101 8.38 -2.90 15.96
C SER A 101 8.33 -1.70 16.92
N GLU A 102 8.90 -0.55 16.52
CA GLU A 102 8.86 0.67 17.33
C GLU A 102 7.53 1.41 17.19
N TRP A 103 6.94 1.41 15.98
CA TRP A 103 5.70 2.14 15.72
C TRP A 103 4.47 1.24 15.52
N CYS A 104 4.65 -0.08 15.42
CA CYS A 104 3.56 -1.06 15.36
C CYS A 104 3.69 -2.09 16.47
N PRO A 105 3.07 -1.88 17.65
CA PRO A 105 3.20 -2.79 18.80
C PRO A 105 2.53 -4.15 18.57
N LEU A 106 1.83 -4.34 17.45
CA LEU A 106 1.16 -5.60 17.10
C LEU A 106 2.08 -6.58 16.37
N LEU A 107 3.26 -6.15 15.96
CA LEU A 107 4.21 -6.99 15.21
C LEU A 107 5.57 -7.05 15.90
N ASN A 108 6.14 -8.25 15.87
CA ASN A 108 7.57 -8.44 16.05
C ASN A 108 8.21 -8.67 14.70
N ILE A 109 9.44 -8.16 14.54
CA ILE A 109 10.26 -8.36 13.36
C ILE A 109 11.63 -8.90 13.77
N ASP A 110 12.06 -9.97 13.10
CA ASP A 110 13.46 -10.43 13.17
C ASP A 110 14.05 -10.35 11.77
N ILE A 111 15.30 -9.92 11.70
CA ILE A 111 16.00 -9.79 10.43
C ILE A 111 17.03 -10.92 10.32
N LEU A 112 16.96 -11.67 9.23
CA LEU A 112 17.89 -12.76 8.92
C LEU A 112 18.60 -12.51 7.60
N SER A 113 19.85 -12.96 7.49
CA SER A 113 20.58 -12.96 6.23
C SER A 113 20.26 -14.20 5.40
N ARG A 114 20.41 -14.13 4.08
CA ARG A 114 20.30 -15.29 3.17
C ARG A 114 21.40 -16.32 3.44
N ASP A 115 22.59 -15.85 3.86
CA ASP A 115 23.69 -16.75 4.23
C ASP A 115 23.35 -17.58 5.46
N PHE A 116 22.64 -16.99 6.44
CA PHE A 116 22.11 -17.74 7.57
C PHE A 116 21.15 -18.85 7.11
N ILE A 117 20.20 -18.54 6.22
CA ILE A 117 19.26 -19.52 5.66
C ILE A 117 20.02 -20.66 4.98
N LYS A 118 21.00 -20.35 4.14
CA LYS A 118 21.80 -21.32 3.42
C LYS A 118 22.59 -22.22 4.36
N LYS A 119 23.18 -21.64 5.39
CA LYS A 119 24.02 -22.35 6.35
C LYS A 119 23.21 -23.29 7.26
N GLU A 120 22.09 -22.80 7.82
CA GLU A 120 21.34 -23.51 8.86
C GLU A 120 20.28 -24.47 8.27
N TYR A 121 19.72 -24.16 7.11
CA TYR A 121 18.64 -24.95 6.50
C TYR A 121 19.03 -25.62 5.18
N GLY A 122 20.06 -25.14 4.50
CA GLY A 122 20.49 -25.66 3.19
C GLY A 122 19.52 -25.30 2.04
N SER A 123 18.22 -25.18 2.32
CA SER A 123 17.17 -24.87 1.35
C SER A 123 16.27 -23.75 1.85
N PRO A 124 15.92 -22.76 1.00
CA PRO A 124 14.93 -21.74 1.36
C PRO A 124 13.54 -22.34 1.59
N ILE A 125 13.20 -23.43 0.92
CA ILE A 125 11.90 -24.12 1.12
C ILE A 125 11.79 -24.66 2.55
N ASP A 126 12.82 -25.35 3.03
CA ASP A 126 12.82 -25.93 4.37
C ASP A 126 12.81 -24.83 5.45
N ALA A 127 13.59 -23.78 5.24
CA ALA A 127 13.61 -22.62 6.12
C ALA A 127 12.21 -21.99 6.25
N PHE A 128 11.56 -21.67 5.13
CA PHE A 128 10.27 -21.00 5.17
C PHE A 128 9.14 -21.91 5.68
N LYS A 129 9.18 -23.21 5.38
CA LYS A 129 8.27 -24.15 6.04
C LYS A 129 8.45 -24.18 7.55
N HIS A 130 9.69 -24.17 8.02
CA HIS A 130 10.00 -24.10 9.44
C HIS A 130 9.44 -22.80 10.07
N PHE A 131 9.66 -21.62 9.46
CA PHE A 131 9.14 -20.38 9.99
C PHE A 131 7.61 -20.34 10.00
N ILE A 132 6.96 -20.81 8.94
CA ILE A 132 5.50 -20.92 8.86
C ILE A 132 4.97 -21.84 9.98
N SER A 133 5.65 -22.97 10.27
CA SER A 133 5.26 -23.86 11.37
C SER A 133 5.34 -23.20 12.75
N GLN A 134 6.13 -22.12 12.87
CA GLN A 134 6.26 -21.30 14.07
C GLN A 134 5.38 -20.03 14.05
N ASN A 135 4.40 -19.95 13.15
CA ASN A 135 3.51 -18.80 12.94
C ASN A 135 4.27 -17.51 12.56
N ARG A 136 5.35 -17.65 11.78
CA ARG A 136 6.17 -16.53 11.30
C ARG A 136 6.05 -16.42 9.79
N TYR A 137 5.65 -15.25 9.33
CA TYR A 137 5.66 -14.89 7.91
C TYR A 137 7.07 -14.46 7.51
N ALA A 138 7.44 -14.64 6.25
CA ALA A 138 8.70 -14.14 5.75
C ALA A 138 8.45 -13.11 4.63
N TYR A 139 8.94 -11.88 4.81
CA TYR A 139 8.94 -10.87 3.78
C TYR A 139 10.33 -10.85 3.13
N ILE A 140 10.36 -11.08 1.82
CA ILE A 140 11.60 -11.34 1.07
C ILE A 140 11.65 -10.58 -0.25
N SER A 141 12.86 -10.23 -0.69
CA SER A 141 13.10 -9.86 -2.09
C SER A 141 13.20 -11.12 -2.96
N TYR A 142 12.68 -11.05 -4.18
CA TYR A 142 12.69 -12.15 -5.14
C TYR A 142 12.80 -11.65 -6.58
N ASN A 143 13.16 -12.52 -7.50
CA ASN A 143 13.15 -12.23 -8.93
C ASN A 143 11.78 -12.62 -9.52
N ALA A 144 10.98 -11.62 -9.89
CA ALA A 144 9.64 -11.81 -10.41
C ALA A 144 9.59 -12.52 -11.77
N TYR A 145 10.73 -12.68 -12.46
CA TYR A 145 10.82 -13.45 -13.71
C TYR A 145 10.21 -14.84 -13.61
N TYR A 146 10.36 -15.48 -12.44
CA TYR A 146 9.93 -16.86 -12.19
C TYR A 146 8.50 -16.96 -11.66
N VAL A 147 7.75 -15.86 -11.55
CA VAL A 147 6.37 -15.84 -11.06
C VAL A 147 5.41 -15.56 -12.20
N ASP A 148 4.67 -16.57 -12.63
CA ASP A 148 3.76 -16.47 -13.79
C ASP A 148 2.72 -15.37 -13.64
N ASP A 149 2.11 -15.25 -12.47
CA ASP A 149 1.05 -14.27 -12.18
C ASP A 149 1.55 -12.82 -12.14
N PHE A 150 2.85 -12.58 -12.07
CA PHE A 150 3.44 -11.24 -12.05
C PHE A 150 3.32 -10.57 -13.43
N TRP A 151 3.36 -11.35 -14.49
CA TRP A 151 3.39 -10.89 -15.87
C TRP A 151 2.04 -10.99 -16.56
N SER A 152 1.70 -10.00 -17.37
CA SER A 152 0.52 -10.06 -18.22
C SER A 152 0.69 -11.16 -19.27
N LYS A 153 -0.41 -11.78 -19.69
CA LYS A 153 -0.38 -12.83 -20.74
C LYS A 153 0.21 -12.27 -22.03
N GLY A 154 1.31 -12.88 -22.46
CA GLY A 154 2.03 -12.48 -23.69
C GLY A 154 3.04 -11.33 -23.48
N GLU A 155 3.20 -10.84 -22.27
CA GLU A 155 4.24 -9.88 -21.92
C GLU A 155 5.62 -10.55 -21.95
N HIS A 156 6.62 -9.82 -22.46
CA HIS A 156 8.01 -10.30 -22.41
C HIS A 156 8.55 -10.19 -20.99
N ARG A 157 8.94 -11.33 -20.42
CA ARG A 157 9.50 -11.40 -19.06
C ARG A 157 10.97 -10.99 -19.07
N TYR A 158 11.37 -10.27 -18.04
CA TYR A 158 12.77 -9.92 -17.78
C TYR A 158 13.08 -10.06 -16.28
N PRO A 159 14.34 -10.23 -15.89
CA PRO A 159 14.74 -10.25 -14.48
C PRO A 159 14.30 -8.95 -13.80
N TYR A 160 13.44 -9.05 -12.80
CA TYR A 160 12.90 -7.91 -12.07
C TYR A 160 12.86 -8.20 -10.58
N LYS A 161 13.59 -7.40 -9.81
CA LYS A 161 13.59 -7.49 -8.35
C LYS A 161 12.29 -6.93 -7.81
N HIS A 162 11.60 -7.72 -7.02
CA HIS A 162 10.41 -7.31 -6.30
C HIS A 162 10.39 -7.92 -4.90
N GLN A 163 9.35 -7.64 -4.11
CA GLN A 163 9.25 -8.11 -2.75
C GLN A 163 7.90 -8.81 -2.55
N CYS A 164 7.89 -9.90 -1.80
CA CYS A 164 6.67 -10.63 -1.49
C CYS A 164 6.64 -11.13 -0.04
N LEU A 165 5.43 -11.39 0.44
CA LEU A 165 5.19 -12.10 1.69
C LEU A 165 5.02 -13.58 1.43
N VAL A 166 5.84 -14.41 2.06
CA VAL A 166 5.67 -15.87 2.10
C VAL A 166 4.78 -16.20 3.30
N LEU A 167 3.65 -16.87 3.05
CA LEU A 167 2.62 -17.06 4.05
C LEU A 167 2.10 -18.52 4.17
N GLY A 168 2.61 -19.42 3.33
CA GLY A 168 2.17 -20.81 3.37
C GLY A 168 2.86 -21.68 2.35
N TYR A 169 2.52 -22.98 2.35
CA TYR A 169 3.00 -23.97 1.41
C TYR A 169 1.99 -25.10 1.20
N ASP A 170 2.11 -25.79 0.09
CA ASP A 170 1.32 -26.98 -0.27
C ASP A 170 2.29 -28.09 -0.70
N ASP A 171 2.60 -29.00 0.22
CA ASP A 171 3.54 -30.10 -0.02
C ASP A 171 3.03 -31.10 -1.06
N LYS A 172 1.72 -31.29 -1.14
CA LYS A 172 1.13 -32.22 -2.11
C LYS A 172 1.30 -31.72 -3.55
N GLN A 173 1.23 -30.40 -3.73
CA GLN A 173 1.40 -29.76 -5.04
C GLN A 173 2.81 -29.23 -5.28
N GLY A 174 3.69 -29.23 -4.26
CA GLY A 174 5.04 -28.69 -4.36
C GLY A 174 5.07 -27.18 -4.60
N HIS A 175 4.26 -26.41 -3.88
CA HIS A 175 4.13 -24.96 -4.05
C HIS A 175 4.34 -24.20 -2.75
N MET A 176 4.97 -23.01 -2.87
CA MET A 176 4.89 -21.95 -1.85
C MET A 176 3.69 -21.02 -2.14
N LEU A 177 3.10 -20.43 -1.08
CA LEU A 177 2.08 -19.38 -1.17
C LEU A 177 2.74 -18.04 -0.87
N ILE A 178 2.59 -17.11 -1.79
CA ILE A 178 3.10 -15.75 -1.65
C ILE A 178 2.00 -14.73 -1.86
N ALA A 179 2.15 -13.54 -1.26
CA ALA A 179 1.31 -12.38 -1.50
C ALA A 179 2.16 -11.22 -2.01
N ASP A 180 1.69 -10.59 -3.08
CA ASP A 180 2.35 -9.44 -3.72
C ASP A 180 1.40 -8.75 -4.70
N PHE A 181 1.88 -7.68 -5.36
CA PHE A 181 1.20 -7.05 -6.49
C PHE A 181 1.45 -7.84 -7.77
N PHE A 182 0.40 -8.47 -8.26
CA PHE A 182 0.40 -9.17 -9.54
C PHE A 182 -0.50 -8.43 -10.52
N ASN A 183 0.08 -7.90 -11.59
CA ASN A 183 -0.62 -7.04 -12.56
C ASN A 183 -1.31 -5.82 -11.89
N GLY A 184 -0.64 -5.21 -10.91
CA GLY A 184 -1.15 -4.05 -10.16
C GLY A 184 -2.23 -4.37 -9.13
N ILE A 185 -2.53 -5.64 -8.89
CA ILE A 185 -3.51 -6.09 -7.89
C ILE A 185 -2.80 -6.87 -6.80
N TYR A 186 -2.94 -6.43 -5.55
CA TYR A 186 -2.41 -7.17 -4.41
C TYR A 186 -3.24 -8.42 -4.16
N LYS A 187 -2.65 -9.58 -4.28
CA LYS A 187 -3.31 -10.88 -4.11
C LYS A 187 -2.34 -11.97 -3.66
N THR A 188 -2.87 -13.13 -3.28
CA THR A 188 -2.07 -14.33 -3.04
C THR A 188 -1.99 -15.18 -4.30
N THR A 189 -0.82 -15.80 -4.54
CA THR A 189 -0.62 -16.76 -5.61
C THR A 189 0.24 -17.93 -5.15
N LYS A 190 0.32 -18.97 -5.99
CA LYS A 190 1.17 -20.14 -5.80
C LYS A 190 2.36 -20.07 -6.75
N ILE A 191 3.52 -20.43 -6.25
CA ILE A 191 4.74 -20.62 -7.05
C ILE A 191 5.33 -21.98 -6.76
N SER A 192 5.73 -22.76 -7.79
CA SER A 192 6.35 -24.06 -7.58
C SER A 192 7.62 -23.95 -6.75
N TYR A 193 7.99 -24.99 -6.01
CA TYR A 193 9.23 -24.99 -5.21
C TYR A 193 10.45 -24.70 -6.07
N GLU A 194 10.52 -25.29 -7.27
CA GLU A 194 11.60 -25.04 -8.21
C GLU A 194 11.72 -23.56 -8.60
N ASN A 195 10.62 -22.96 -9.07
CA ASN A 195 10.58 -21.55 -9.44
C ASN A 195 10.81 -20.63 -8.25
N PHE A 196 10.35 -21.01 -7.04
CA PHE A 196 10.59 -20.23 -5.84
C PHE A 196 12.08 -20.20 -5.47
N ILE A 197 12.78 -21.35 -5.55
CA ILE A 197 14.24 -21.40 -5.32
C ILE A 197 14.96 -20.51 -6.33
N LEU A 198 14.63 -20.60 -7.62
CA LEU A 198 15.20 -19.75 -8.67
C LEU A 198 14.93 -18.26 -8.42
N ALA A 199 13.68 -17.92 -8.07
CA ALA A 199 13.30 -16.53 -7.76
C ALA A 199 14.07 -16.00 -6.53
N TYR A 200 14.22 -16.84 -5.50
CA TYR A 200 14.95 -16.50 -4.28
C TYR A 200 16.45 -16.32 -4.52
N ASP A 201 17.09 -17.25 -5.22
CA ASP A 201 18.55 -17.25 -5.43
C ASP A 201 19.02 -16.18 -6.42
N THR A 202 18.14 -15.76 -7.33
CA THR A 202 18.48 -14.80 -8.41
C THR A 202 17.89 -13.41 -8.18
N TYR A 203 17.45 -13.07 -6.96
CA TYR A 203 16.75 -11.82 -6.65
C TYR A 203 17.54 -10.55 -7.01
N ASN A 204 18.87 -10.59 -7.03
CA ASN A 204 19.77 -9.49 -7.35
C ASN A 204 20.28 -9.48 -8.80
N GLN A 205 19.84 -10.42 -9.65
CA GLN A 205 20.28 -10.51 -11.05
C GLN A 205 19.49 -9.58 -11.98
N THR A 206 19.17 -8.38 -11.52
CA THR A 206 18.30 -7.43 -12.25
C THR A 206 19.07 -6.51 -13.21
N ASN A 207 20.36 -6.72 -13.41
CA ASN A 207 21.27 -5.80 -14.12
C ASN A 207 21.03 -5.62 -15.63
N ASN A 208 19.94 -6.21 -16.19
CA ASN A 208 19.60 -6.12 -17.61
C ASN A 208 18.18 -5.62 -17.85
N ILE A 209 17.70 -4.64 -17.09
CA ILE A 209 16.45 -3.95 -17.47
C ILE A 209 16.77 -3.22 -18.79
N PRO A 210 16.08 -3.52 -19.89
CA PRO A 210 16.24 -2.73 -21.10
C PRO A 210 15.84 -1.28 -20.74
N GLN A 211 16.78 -0.36 -20.71
CA GLN A 211 16.55 1.07 -20.46
C GLN A 211 15.52 1.70 -21.42
N LYS A 212 15.08 0.96 -22.39
CA LYS A 212 14.18 1.39 -23.46
C LYS A 212 12.79 1.82 -22.99
N ASN A 213 12.34 1.44 -21.79
CA ASN A 213 11.03 1.81 -21.28
C ASN A 213 11.04 2.98 -20.27
N LEU A 214 12.23 3.51 -19.95
CA LEU A 214 12.39 4.65 -19.04
C LEU A 214 12.80 5.95 -19.75
N THR A 215 13.03 5.91 -21.08
CA THR A 215 13.82 6.96 -21.76
C THR A 215 13.04 7.90 -22.65
N ASP A 216 11.72 7.85 -22.73
CA ASP A 216 11.08 8.70 -23.74
C ASP A 216 10.88 10.17 -23.33
N GLU A 217 11.19 10.61 -22.08
CA GLU A 217 11.06 12.05 -21.75
C GLU A 217 11.95 12.61 -20.63
N ALA A 218 13.07 12.00 -20.24
CA ALA A 218 13.85 12.54 -19.12
C ALA A 218 15.34 12.71 -19.42
N ASN A 219 15.67 13.85 -20.01
CA ASN A 219 17.03 14.42 -20.06
C ASN A 219 17.37 15.22 -18.79
N ASP A 220 16.97 14.76 -17.62
CA ASP A 220 17.27 15.43 -16.36
C ASP A 220 18.30 14.64 -15.55
N GLN A 221 19.50 15.23 -15.41
CA GLN A 221 20.63 14.68 -14.67
C GLN A 221 20.26 14.40 -13.20
N SER A 222 19.37 15.19 -12.63
CA SER A 222 18.85 15.02 -11.25
C SER A 222 18.01 13.75 -11.10
N LYS A 223 17.27 13.35 -12.14
CA LYS A 223 16.45 12.13 -12.15
C LYS A 223 17.32 10.87 -12.21
N THR A 224 18.40 10.92 -12.99
CA THR A 224 19.36 9.80 -13.11
C THR A 224 20.12 9.61 -11.80
N GLU A 225 20.57 10.67 -11.14
CA GLU A 225 21.26 10.62 -9.85
C GLU A 225 20.32 10.09 -8.74
N TYR A 226 19.07 10.52 -8.74
CA TYR A 226 18.04 10.05 -7.81
C TYR A 226 17.69 8.57 -8.00
N LEU A 227 17.54 8.11 -9.24
CA LEU A 227 17.30 6.70 -9.57
C LEU A 227 18.50 5.82 -9.18
N ASN A 228 19.73 6.30 -9.41
CA ASN A 228 20.94 5.60 -9.00
C ASN A 228 21.05 5.50 -7.47
N ASN A 229 20.66 6.54 -6.73
CA ASN A 229 20.62 6.52 -5.26
C ASN A 229 19.55 5.55 -4.73
N LEU A 230 18.39 5.46 -5.39
CA LEU A 230 17.36 4.48 -5.07
C LEU A 230 17.82 3.04 -5.35
N GLU A 231 18.46 2.79 -6.51
CA GLU A 231 19.00 1.47 -6.82
C GLU A 231 20.06 1.06 -5.77
N THR A 232 20.85 2.01 -5.28
CA THR A 232 21.88 1.74 -4.24
C THR A 232 21.22 1.39 -2.91
N LEU A 233 20.20 2.15 -2.48
CA LEU A 233 19.43 1.86 -1.26
C LEU A 233 18.66 0.54 -1.37
N GLU A 234 17.99 0.28 -2.48
CA GLU A 234 17.32 -1.00 -2.72
C GLU A 234 18.28 -2.19 -2.79
N LEU A 235 19.51 -2.00 -3.26
CA LEU A 235 20.53 -3.03 -3.27
C LEU A 235 21.00 -3.39 -1.86
N GLU A 236 21.15 -2.43 -0.96
CA GLU A 236 21.54 -2.68 0.43
C GLU A 236 20.46 -3.43 1.21
N TYR A 237 19.18 -3.04 1.09
CA TYR A 237 18.07 -3.64 1.85
C TYR A 237 17.54 -4.97 1.27
N GLY A 238 17.88 -5.34 0.07
CA GLY A 238 17.36 -6.55 -0.60
C GLY A 238 17.97 -7.88 -0.13
N HIS A 239 19.05 -7.85 0.67
CA HIS A 239 19.73 -9.05 1.16
C HIS A 239 19.05 -9.68 2.38
N GLU A 240 18.20 -8.93 3.06
CA GLU A 240 17.59 -9.32 4.32
C GLU A 240 16.26 -10.06 4.11
N ILE A 241 15.99 -10.93 5.05
CA ILE A 241 14.70 -11.60 5.20
C ILE A 241 14.08 -11.06 6.47
N LYS A 242 12.92 -10.41 6.36
CA LYS A 242 12.16 -9.91 7.50
C LYS A 242 11.16 -10.99 7.94
N LEU A 243 11.36 -11.57 9.12
CA LEU A 243 10.39 -12.49 9.70
C LEU A 243 9.41 -11.72 10.56
N LEU A 244 8.15 -11.78 10.19
CA LEU A 244 7.06 -11.07 10.85
C LEU A 244 6.23 -12.06 11.67
N SER A 245 5.91 -11.70 12.91
CA SER A 245 4.98 -12.47 13.74
C SER A 245 4.07 -11.52 14.52
N LEU A 246 2.82 -11.96 14.72
CA LEU A 246 1.87 -11.20 15.53
C LEU A 246 2.29 -11.18 16.99
N ASN A 247 2.25 -10.00 17.60
CA ASN A 247 2.34 -9.82 19.02
C ASN A 247 0.93 -9.91 19.61
N GLN A 248 0.82 -10.42 20.84
CA GLN A 248 -0.46 -10.51 21.58
C GLN A 248 -0.89 -9.19 22.22
N ASN A 249 -0.17 -8.10 21.96
CA ASN A 249 -0.55 -6.79 22.44
C ASN A 249 -1.91 -6.37 21.87
N SER A 250 -2.67 -5.65 22.70
CA SER A 250 -3.92 -5.00 22.28
C SER A 250 -3.71 -3.48 22.41
N PRO A 251 -3.20 -2.82 21.37
CA PRO A 251 -3.06 -1.37 21.42
C PRO A 251 -4.44 -0.75 21.54
N LYS A 252 -4.53 0.22 22.41
CA LYS A 252 -5.71 1.09 22.51
C LYS A 252 -5.65 2.14 21.41
N ILE A 253 -6.79 2.77 21.14
CA ILE A 253 -6.87 3.94 20.28
C ILE A 253 -5.96 5.03 20.86
N ASP A 254 -5.05 5.53 20.06
CA ASP A 254 -4.16 6.63 20.43
C ASP A 254 -4.76 7.97 20.00
N TYR A 255 -5.54 8.56 20.91
CA TYR A 255 -6.20 9.84 20.68
C TYR A 255 -5.21 11.00 20.52
N MET A 256 -4.08 10.96 21.24
CA MET A 256 -3.03 11.96 21.17
C MET A 256 -2.34 11.94 19.79
N LEU A 257 -1.98 10.76 19.34
CA LEU A 257 -1.38 10.59 18.00
C LEU A 257 -2.36 11.06 16.93
N MET A 258 -3.63 10.65 16.99
CA MET A 258 -4.64 11.08 16.03
C MET A 258 -4.82 12.60 16.03
N TYR A 259 -4.90 13.21 17.20
CA TYR A 259 -5.01 14.68 17.30
C TYR A 259 -3.79 15.36 16.68
N GLY A 260 -2.57 14.92 17.02
CA GLY A 260 -1.34 15.43 16.43
C GLY A 260 -1.33 15.31 14.90
N LEU A 261 -1.70 14.14 14.37
CA LEU A 261 -1.79 13.91 12.92
C LEU A 261 -2.88 14.77 12.24
N THR A 262 -3.99 15.09 12.93
CA THR A 262 -4.97 16.05 12.37
C THR A 262 -4.43 17.45 12.32
N GLN A 263 -3.65 17.88 13.32
CA GLN A 263 -2.97 19.18 13.31
C GLN A 263 -1.92 19.23 12.18
N ASP A 264 -1.14 18.18 12.02
CA ASP A 264 -0.18 18.05 10.92
C ASP A 264 -0.87 18.11 9.56
N PHE A 265 -2.01 17.44 9.41
CA PHE A 265 -2.81 17.49 8.19
C PHE A 265 -3.26 18.93 7.87
N ILE A 266 -3.80 19.64 8.85
CA ILE A 266 -4.34 21.00 8.68
C ILE A 266 -3.22 21.97 8.33
N ASN A 267 -2.05 21.84 8.97
CA ASN A 267 -0.92 22.76 8.82
C ASN A 267 0.01 22.39 7.66
N GLY A 268 -0.20 21.25 6.99
CA GLY A 268 0.70 20.75 5.94
C GLY A 268 2.09 20.39 6.45
N THR A 269 2.18 19.95 7.70
CA THR A 269 3.45 19.64 8.40
C THR A 269 3.54 18.18 8.77
N ASP A 270 4.71 17.73 9.15
CA ASP A 270 4.94 16.48 9.86
C ASP A 270 5.72 16.82 11.13
N THR A 271 5.02 16.92 12.26
CA THR A 271 5.63 17.23 13.57
C THR A 271 6.05 15.97 14.30
N THR A 272 5.63 14.81 13.81
CA THR A 272 6.04 13.55 14.38
C THR A 272 7.53 13.37 14.10
N ILE A 273 8.34 13.10 15.14
CA ILE A 273 9.80 12.97 15.04
C ILE A 273 10.13 11.72 14.25
N TYR A 274 10.79 11.91 13.14
CA TYR A 274 11.22 10.82 12.29
C TYR A 274 12.69 10.95 11.96
N THR A 275 13.24 9.85 11.67
CA THR A 275 14.54 9.51 11.22
C THR A 275 15.29 10.65 10.52
N GLU A 276 16.60 10.63 10.57
CA GLU A 276 17.46 11.58 9.84
C GLU A 276 17.06 11.73 8.37
N TYR A 277 16.58 10.64 7.76
CA TYR A 277 16.08 10.65 6.38
C TYR A 277 14.84 11.54 6.19
N SER A 278 13.85 11.44 7.07
CA SER A 278 12.62 12.26 7.01
C SER A 278 12.93 13.74 7.20
N ILE A 279 13.82 14.09 8.12
CA ILE A 279 14.25 15.48 8.37
C ILE A 279 14.89 16.06 7.12
N ASN A 280 15.78 15.32 6.47
CA ASN A 280 16.45 15.77 5.24
C ASN A 280 15.51 15.89 4.03
N MET A 281 14.35 15.26 4.05
CA MET A 281 13.38 15.26 2.97
C MET A 281 12.19 16.20 3.19
N GLN A 282 12.01 16.78 4.38
CA GLN A 282 10.85 17.64 4.70
C GLN A 282 10.66 18.79 3.71
N ASP A 283 11.75 19.42 3.25
CA ASP A 283 11.68 20.50 2.26
C ASP A 283 11.18 20.04 0.88
N LYS A 284 11.24 18.72 0.62
CA LYS A 284 10.84 18.09 -0.65
C LYS A 284 9.49 17.39 -0.57
N LEU A 285 8.89 17.30 0.61
CA LEU A 285 7.64 16.59 0.85
C LEU A 285 6.50 17.54 1.16
N SER A 286 5.29 17.14 0.79
CA SER A 286 4.03 17.80 1.12
C SER A 286 3.16 16.83 1.90
N PHE A 287 2.61 17.28 3.01
CA PHE A 287 1.81 16.49 3.94
C PHE A 287 0.38 17.01 4.03
N GLY A 288 -0.55 16.15 4.40
CA GLY A 288 -1.91 16.52 4.75
C GLY A 288 -2.60 17.37 3.67
N PHE A 289 -3.03 18.57 4.01
CA PHE A 289 -3.72 19.43 3.06
C PHE A 289 -2.84 19.87 1.87
N GLU A 290 -1.55 20.10 2.10
CA GLU A 290 -0.57 20.42 1.05
C GLU A 290 -0.46 19.27 0.02
N PHE A 291 -0.59 18.02 0.45
CA PHE A 291 -0.65 16.86 -0.45
C PHE A 291 -1.75 17.02 -1.50
N PHE A 292 -2.96 17.43 -1.11
CA PHE A 292 -4.08 17.62 -2.03
C PHE A 292 -3.79 18.75 -3.04
N ILE A 293 -3.12 19.80 -2.60
CA ILE A 293 -2.71 20.92 -3.47
C ILE A 293 -1.72 20.42 -4.53
N GLU A 294 -0.72 19.65 -4.15
CA GLU A 294 0.28 19.12 -5.09
C GLU A 294 -0.34 18.13 -6.09
N ILE A 295 -1.23 17.25 -5.63
CA ILE A 295 -1.94 16.31 -6.53
C ILE A 295 -2.84 17.08 -7.51
N ARG A 296 -3.45 18.20 -7.10
CA ARG A 296 -4.20 19.08 -8.01
C ARG A 296 -3.32 19.66 -9.13
N LYS A 297 -2.13 20.17 -8.76
CA LYS A 297 -1.14 20.71 -9.74
C LYS A 297 -0.72 19.61 -10.72
N TYR A 298 -0.42 18.42 -10.21
CA TYR A 298 -0.10 17.25 -11.03
C TYR A 298 -1.23 16.92 -12.01
N LEU A 299 -2.47 16.86 -11.53
CA LEU A 299 -3.64 16.56 -12.35
C LEU A 299 -3.82 17.60 -13.47
N GLN A 300 -3.70 18.91 -13.14
CA GLN A 300 -3.77 20.00 -14.11
C GLN A 300 -2.71 19.87 -15.20
N LYS A 301 -1.46 19.59 -14.82
CA LYS A 301 -0.35 19.41 -15.77
C LYS A 301 -0.61 18.22 -16.70
N CYS A 302 -0.93 17.04 -16.17
CA CYS A 302 -1.21 15.85 -16.98
C CYS A 302 -2.37 16.08 -17.97
N MET A 303 -3.40 16.81 -17.56
CA MET A 303 -4.52 17.14 -18.42
C MET A 303 -4.14 18.14 -19.52
N ALA A 304 -3.38 19.19 -19.20
CA ALA A 304 -2.91 20.16 -20.17
C ALA A 304 -2.00 19.52 -21.24
N GLU A 305 -1.13 18.64 -20.81
CA GLU A 305 -0.17 17.91 -21.67
C GLU A 305 -0.80 16.65 -22.33
N LYS A 306 -2.03 16.30 -21.97
CA LYS A 306 -2.73 15.07 -22.42
C LYS A 306 -1.93 13.79 -22.16
N THR A 307 -1.15 13.77 -21.08
CA THR A 307 -0.33 12.64 -20.68
C THR A 307 -1.14 11.58 -19.94
N HIS A 308 -0.51 10.44 -19.66
CA HIS A 308 -1.08 9.41 -18.81
C HIS A 308 -1.07 9.87 -17.34
N ILE A 309 -2.19 9.68 -16.64
CA ILE A 309 -2.32 10.05 -15.22
C ILE A 309 -2.03 8.83 -14.36
N ASN A 310 -1.04 8.92 -13.47
CA ASN A 310 -0.83 7.89 -12.47
C ASN A 310 -2.02 7.87 -11.49
N LEU A 311 -2.63 6.72 -11.31
CA LEU A 311 -3.83 6.56 -10.48
C LEU A 311 -3.53 6.38 -8.99
N LYS A 312 -2.28 6.09 -8.62
CA LYS A 312 -1.90 5.82 -7.22
C LYS A 312 -2.29 6.94 -6.26
N PRO A 313 -2.06 8.24 -6.55
CA PRO A 313 -2.49 9.34 -5.66
C PRO A 313 -4.00 9.33 -5.39
N PHE A 314 -4.78 9.10 -6.42
CA PHE A 314 -6.26 9.10 -6.31
C PHE A 314 -6.79 7.85 -5.61
N TYR A 315 -6.08 6.73 -5.72
CA TYR A 315 -6.32 5.55 -4.91
C TYR A 315 -6.04 5.82 -3.43
N ILE A 316 -4.94 6.50 -3.09
CA ILE A 316 -4.61 6.90 -1.72
C ILE A 316 -5.72 7.79 -1.14
N ILE A 317 -6.18 8.80 -1.89
CA ILE A 317 -7.30 9.65 -1.46
C ILE A 317 -8.58 8.84 -1.20
N GLN A 318 -8.92 7.90 -2.09
CA GLN A 318 -10.08 7.04 -1.88
C GLN A 318 -9.92 6.19 -0.62
N LYS A 319 -8.73 5.64 -0.36
CA LYS A 319 -8.45 4.85 0.83
C LYS A 319 -8.44 5.68 2.10
N PHE A 320 -7.95 6.91 2.03
CA PHE A 320 -8.05 7.87 3.12
C PHE A 320 -9.52 8.03 3.57
N ASN A 321 -10.43 8.31 2.64
CA ASN A 321 -11.86 8.44 2.93
C ASN A 321 -12.47 7.16 3.50
N HIS A 322 -12.05 6.01 2.98
CA HIS A 322 -12.52 4.73 3.51
C HIS A 322 -12.10 4.51 4.96
N VAL A 323 -10.83 4.80 5.28
CA VAL A 323 -10.30 4.70 6.66
C VAL A 323 -10.95 5.75 7.56
N MET A 324 -11.24 6.97 7.06
CA MET A 324 -11.99 7.99 7.80
C MET A 324 -13.38 7.49 8.21
N LYS A 325 -14.07 6.78 7.31
CA LYS A 325 -15.37 6.18 7.63
C LYS A 325 -15.26 5.12 8.74
N ILE A 326 -14.30 4.20 8.63
CA ILE A 326 -14.01 3.20 9.68
C ILE A 326 -13.69 3.90 11.01
N ARG A 327 -12.92 4.99 10.97
CA ARG A 327 -12.57 5.79 12.16
C ARG A 327 -13.82 6.36 12.82
N ALA A 328 -14.72 6.96 12.06
CA ALA A 328 -15.97 7.50 12.58
C ALA A 328 -16.84 6.43 13.24
N GLU A 329 -16.92 5.25 12.62
CA GLU A 329 -17.67 4.10 13.17
C GLU A 329 -17.07 3.62 14.51
N ILE A 330 -15.74 3.47 14.59
CA ILE A 330 -15.06 3.01 15.80
C ILE A 330 -15.12 4.06 16.91
N LEU A 331 -14.95 5.34 16.58
CA LEU A 331 -15.06 6.45 17.53
C LEU A 331 -16.51 6.79 17.88
N GLN A 332 -17.49 6.09 17.30
CA GLN A 332 -18.92 6.29 17.53
C GLN A 332 -19.36 7.74 17.31
N ILE A 333 -18.82 8.39 16.27
CA ILE A 333 -19.17 9.77 15.94
C ILE A 333 -20.61 9.81 15.41
N ASN A 334 -21.49 10.51 16.12
CA ASN A 334 -22.92 10.60 15.80
C ASN A 334 -23.32 11.95 15.14
N ASN A 335 -22.34 12.78 14.77
CA ASN A 335 -22.59 14.05 14.08
C ASN A 335 -23.08 13.79 12.65
N GLN A 336 -24.37 14.03 12.37
CA GLN A 336 -24.99 13.74 11.07
C GLN A 336 -24.36 14.57 9.93
N HIS A 337 -23.92 15.81 10.21
CA HIS A 337 -23.25 16.64 9.20
C HIS A 337 -21.91 16.04 8.81
N PHE A 338 -21.08 15.68 9.80
CA PHE A 338 -19.80 15.04 9.60
C PHE A 338 -19.92 13.73 8.79
N LEU A 339 -20.90 12.88 9.14
CA LEU A 339 -21.15 11.63 8.43
C LEU A 339 -21.58 11.85 6.98
N ALA A 340 -22.43 12.87 6.72
CA ALA A 340 -22.85 13.23 5.37
C ALA A 340 -21.68 13.74 4.52
N GLU A 341 -20.82 14.60 5.06
CA GLU A 341 -19.60 15.09 4.37
C GLU A 341 -18.67 13.93 4.02
N MET A 342 -18.48 12.97 4.92
CA MET A 342 -17.67 11.77 4.67
C MET A 342 -18.22 10.90 3.55
N ASP A 343 -19.54 10.65 3.53
CA ASP A 343 -20.17 9.86 2.46
C ASP A 343 -20.04 10.58 1.11
N GLU A 344 -20.12 11.90 1.09
CA GLU A 344 -19.91 12.72 -0.10
C GLU A 344 -18.46 12.69 -0.57
N ALA A 345 -17.48 12.83 0.33
CA ALA A 345 -16.07 12.73 0.03
C ALA A 345 -15.69 11.34 -0.55
N LEU A 346 -16.20 10.27 0.04
CA LEU A 346 -16.01 8.91 -0.47
C LEU A 346 -16.62 8.74 -1.87
N LYS A 347 -17.79 9.32 -2.14
CA LYS A 347 -18.43 9.33 -3.46
C LYS A 347 -17.61 10.13 -4.48
N TYR A 348 -17.09 11.31 -4.11
CA TYR A 348 -16.28 12.13 -5.01
C TYR A 348 -14.94 11.45 -5.32
N SER A 349 -14.20 10.97 -4.32
CA SER A 349 -12.93 10.28 -4.52
C SER A 349 -13.06 9.06 -5.43
N SER A 350 -14.10 8.24 -5.22
CA SER A 350 -14.41 7.10 -6.09
C SER A 350 -14.76 7.54 -7.52
N THR A 351 -15.59 8.58 -7.67
CA THR A 351 -15.98 9.10 -8.99
C THR A 351 -14.76 9.64 -9.76
N ILE A 352 -13.88 10.38 -9.09
CA ILE A 352 -12.64 10.92 -9.67
C ILE A 352 -11.77 9.77 -10.15
N LEU A 353 -11.48 8.79 -9.28
CA LEU A 353 -10.64 7.64 -9.63
C LEU A 353 -11.16 6.91 -10.87
N TYR A 354 -12.44 6.54 -10.90
CA TYR A 354 -13.04 5.86 -12.06
C TYR A 354 -13.06 6.73 -13.32
N THR A 355 -13.23 8.05 -13.18
CA THR A 355 -13.20 8.95 -14.35
C THR A 355 -11.79 9.07 -14.91
N LEU A 356 -10.76 9.11 -14.06
CA LEU A 356 -9.35 9.11 -14.47
C LEU A 356 -8.94 7.79 -15.13
N MET A 357 -9.43 6.65 -14.64
CA MET A 357 -9.24 5.36 -15.34
C MET A 357 -9.79 5.42 -16.77
N LYS A 358 -11.00 5.97 -16.96
CA LYS A 358 -11.59 6.16 -18.29
C LYS A 358 -10.82 7.16 -19.14
N TYR A 359 -10.33 8.24 -18.55
CA TYR A 359 -9.50 9.23 -19.23
C TYR A 359 -8.22 8.60 -19.77
N ASN A 360 -7.52 7.79 -18.97
CA ASN A 360 -6.31 7.10 -19.39
C ASN A 360 -6.53 6.18 -20.59
N ILE A 361 -7.73 5.62 -20.75
CA ILE A 361 -8.09 4.75 -21.89
C ILE A 361 -8.47 5.60 -23.13
N LYS A 362 -9.29 6.63 -22.96
CA LYS A 362 -9.96 7.33 -24.07
C LYS A 362 -9.46 8.74 -24.36
N LYS A 363 -8.71 9.36 -23.46
CA LYS A 363 -8.20 10.75 -23.53
C LYS A 363 -9.31 11.78 -23.89
N ASN A 364 -10.52 11.59 -23.36
CA ASN A 364 -11.69 12.44 -23.64
C ASN A 364 -11.60 13.80 -22.91
N ASP A 365 -12.26 14.84 -23.48
CA ASP A 365 -12.37 16.19 -22.90
C ASP A 365 -13.30 16.25 -21.67
N ILE A 366 -12.84 15.62 -20.55
CA ILE A 366 -13.57 15.63 -19.27
C ILE A 366 -12.90 16.57 -18.25
N GLN A 367 -11.89 17.30 -18.68
CA GLN A 367 -10.90 17.99 -17.84
C GLN A 367 -11.51 18.93 -16.80
N MET A 368 -12.37 19.85 -17.20
CA MET A 368 -12.94 20.86 -16.28
C MET A 368 -13.77 20.23 -15.15
N LYS A 369 -14.65 19.29 -15.50
CA LYS A 369 -15.53 18.62 -14.52
C LYS A 369 -14.77 17.79 -13.47
N ILE A 370 -13.60 17.24 -13.83
CA ILE A 370 -12.78 16.49 -12.87
C ILE A 370 -12.11 17.45 -11.90
N LEU A 371 -11.55 18.56 -12.37
CA LEU A 371 -10.91 19.56 -11.54
C LEU A 371 -11.91 20.21 -10.55
N GLU A 372 -13.11 20.58 -11.01
CA GLU A 372 -14.18 21.08 -10.13
C GLU A 372 -14.55 20.09 -9.04
N LYS A 373 -14.70 18.80 -9.39
CA LYS A 373 -14.95 17.75 -8.40
C LYS A 373 -13.78 17.54 -7.45
N TYR A 374 -12.56 17.66 -7.94
CA TYR A 374 -11.37 17.55 -7.10
C TYR A 374 -11.30 18.70 -6.10
N ASP A 375 -11.60 19.93 -6.54
CA ASP A 375 -11.64 21.11 -5.66
C ASP A 375 -12.74 20.97 -4.59
N SER A 376 -13.92 20.46 -4.96
CA SER A 376 -14.98 20.15 -4.00
C SER A 376 -14.55 19.08 -3.00
N LEU A 377 -13.90 18.02 -3.46
CA LEU A 377 -13.36 16.97 -2.60
C LEU A 377 -12.33 17.54 -1.61
N THR A 378 -11.37 18.34 -2.10
CA THR A 378 -10.33 18.93 -1.25
C THR A 378 -10.92 19.81 -0.14
N THR A 379 -11.98 20.56 -0.45
CA THR A 379 -12.69 21.38 0.55
C THR A 379 -13.38 20.51 1.61
N LEU A 380 -14.04 19.42 1.19
CA LEU A 380 -14.66 18.47 2.11
C LEU A 380 -13.62 17.79 3.01
N GLU A 381 -12.50 17.34 2.46
CA GLU A 381 -11.43 16.69 3.24
C GLU A 381 -10.89 17.61 4.34
N PHE A 382 -10.67 18.86 4.01
CA PHE A 382 -10.23 19.85 5.02
C PHE A 382 -11.28 20.04 6.12
N SER A 383 -12.57 20.18 5.75
CA SER A 383 -13.69 20.29 6.70
C SER A 383 -13.77 19.08 7.63
N ILE A 384 -13.73 17.88 7.05
CA ILE A 384 -13.81 16.60 7.78
C ILE A 384 -12.66 16.47 8.80
N VAL A 385 -11.41 16.73 8.38
CA VAL A 385 -10.27 16.59 9.28
C VAL A 385 -10.28 17.65 10.37
N LYS A 386 -10.72 18.88 10.05
CA LYS A 386 -10.88 19.96 11.04
C LYS A 386 -11.94 19.59 12.08
N GLU A 387 -13.08 19.03 11.66
CA GLU A 387 -14.13 18.60 12.60
C GLU A 387 -13.67 17.40 13.42
N LEU A 388 -12.97 16.43 12.82
CA LEU A 388 -12.36 15.34 13.55
C LEU A 388 -11.37 15.85 14.60
N SER A 389 -10.55 16.84 14.28
CA SER A 389 -9.63 17.46 15.24
C SER A 389 -10.37 18.05 16.44
N ASN A 390 -11.48 18.79 16.21
CA ASN A 390 -12.30 19.34 17.28
C ASN A 390 -12.89 18.24 18.18
N ILE A 391 -13.35 17.14 17.59
CA ILE A 391 -13.88 15.97 18.32
C ILE A 391 -12.78 15.34 19.20
N LEU A 392 -11.59 15.13 18.63
CA LEU A 392 -10.46 14.53 19.35
C LEU A 392 -9.97 15.43 20.48
N GLU A 393 -9.90 16.73 20.28
CA GLU A 393 -9.55 17.71 21.31
C GLU A 393 -10.55 17.66 22.48
N ALA A 394 -11.85 17.62 22.19
CA ALA A 394 -12.90 17.49 23.19
C ALA A 394 -12.77 16.17 23.98
N CYS A 395 -12.50 15.05 23.31
CA CYS A 395 -12.26 13.76 23.95
C CYS A 395 -11.04 13.79 24.88
N TYR A 396 -9.94 14.42 24.42
CA TYR A 396 -8.71 14.54 25.20
C TYR A 396 -8.88 15.42 26.45
N LEU A 397 -9.56 16.57 26.31
CA LEU A 397 -9.79 17.48 27.45
C LEU A 397 -10.73 16.88 28.52
N GLN A 398 -11.64 16.00 28.11
CA GLN A 398 -12.55 15.31 29.05
C GLN A 398 -11.89 14.12 29.77
N ASN A 399 -10.83 13.55 29.22
CA ASN A 399 -10.16 12.37 29.72
C ASN A 399 -8.62 12.51 29.64
N PRO A 400 -8.00 13.40 30.44
CA PRO A 400 -6.55 13.64 30.36
C PRO A 400 -5.69 12.46 30.81
N SER A 401 -6.31 11.35 31.23
CA SER A 401 -5.65 10.09 31.61
C SER A 401 -5.69 9.02 30.51
N LEU A 402 -6.31 9.30 29.37
CA LEU A 402 -6.26 8.46 28.15
C LEU A 402 -5.04 8.79 27.32
#